data_356290ba2836664b1828d7d48b0c0c18
#
_entry.id   356290ba2836664b1828d7d48b0c0c18
#
_cell.length_a   1.000
_cell.length_b   1.000
_cell.length_c   1.000
_cell.angle_alpha   90.00
_cell.angle_beta   90.00
_cell.angle_gamma   90.00
#
_symmetry.space_group_name_H-M   'P 1'
#
loop_
_entity.id
_entity.type
_entity.pdbx_description
1 polymer ?
#
loop_
_entity_poly.entity_id
_entity_poly.type
_entity_poly.pdbx_seq_one_letter_code
_entity_poly.pdbx_strand_id
1 'polypeptide(L)'
;EVIGEGASRLTLGVEFRPMASQLTRTAGNAIKQIEELHVVVYKEDGTLFGLYPISTFKTDEPTSPTNPNTDPEKFAESSTCRATFTMNDPIPFGKYRFYVVANYTPTEDQVQSERDLRNISLTWNASDVAKNNAMFGYFTTTAEVPTVDKLRGDAEVPLLTINKAKMSLYAWVRRAASKVTVAFDGTNLYENIYIYIHTVQIKDIPTNCLLGAANTPDAADELIADGEVIYHRAKGSTTQ
;
A
#
# COMPACT_ATOMS: atom_id res chain seq x y z
N GLU A 1 -16.91 -1.72 -30.05
CA GLU A 1 -15.73 -2.41 -30.60
C GLU A 1 -15.95 -3.91 -30.47
N VAL A 2 -15.88 -4.66 -31.57
CA VAL A 2 -16.03 -6.11 -31.55
C VAL A 2 -14.72 -6.71 -31.05
N ILE A 3 -14.75 -7.35 -29.89
CA ILE A 3 -13.59 -8.06 -29.33
C ILE A 3 -13.59 -9.46 -30.00
N GLY A 4 -12.48 -9.77 -30.71
CA GLY A 4 -12.31 -11.07 -31.37
C GLY A 4 -12.13 -12.21 -30.35
N GLU A 5 -12.14 -13.45 -30.82
CA GLU A 5 -11.84 -14.63 -30.01
C GLU A 5 -10.32 -14.74 -29.75
N GLY A 6 -9.94 -15.15 -28.55
CA GLY A 6 -8.54 -15.34 -28.14
C GLY A 6 -8.31 -15.19 -26.67
N ALA A 7 -7.04 -15.27 -26.28
CA ALA A 7 -6.61 -15.04 -24.90
C ALA A 7 -5.29 -14.28 -24.85
N SER A 8 -5.09 -13.54 -23.78
CA SER A 8 -3.91 -12.72 -23.53
C SER A 8 -3.04 -13.32 -22.45
N ARG A 9 -1.73 -13.36 -22.68
CA ARG A 9 -0.75 -13.56 -21.62
C ARG A 9 -0.39 -12.20 -21.04
N LEU A 10 -0.72 -12.01 -19.77
CA LEU A 10 -0.53 -10.75 -19.08
C LEU A 10 0.78 -10.74 -18.29
N THR A 11 1.58 -9.69 -18.51
CA THR A 11 2.69 -9.34 -17.64
C THR A 11 2.29 -8.17 -16.76
N LEU A 12 2.42 -8.32 -15.45
CA LEU A 12 1.93 -7.38 -14.47
C LEU A 12 3.09 -6.79 -13.66
N GLY A 13 3.04 -5.47 -13.50
CA GLY A 13 3.93 -4.72 -12.62
C GLY A 13 3.13 -4.11 -11.49
N VAL A 14 3.54 -4.36 -10.25
CA VAL A 14 2.95 -3.79 -9.05
C VAL A 14 3.98 -2.93 -8.37
N GLU A 15 3.67 -1.67 -8.10
CA GLU A 15 4.60 -0.73 -7.51
C GLU A 15 3.99 -0.09 -6.26
N PHE A 16 4.77 -0.09 -5.19
CA PHE A 16 4.49 0.66 -3.98
C PHE A 16 5.51 1.79 -3.86
N ARG A 17 5.01 3.00 -3.72
CA ARG A 17 5.82 4.16 -3.39
C ARG A 17 5.25 4.81 -2.13
N PRO A 18 6.04 4.96 -1.05
CA PRO A 18 5.55 5.64 0.13
C PRO A 18 5.26 7.11 -0.23
N MET A 19 4.08 7.56 0.10
CA MET A 19 3.70 8.97 0.02
C MET A 19 4.20 9.70 1.26
N ALA A 20 5.50 9.72 1.49
CA ALA A 20 6.08 10.50 2.57
C ALA A 20 6.16 11.96 2.14
N SER A 21 5.58 12.88 2.91
CA SER A 21 5.95 14.28 2.81
C SER A 21 7.43 14.44 3.16
N GLN A 22 8.14 15.32 2.48
CA GLN A 22 9.58 15.52 2.51
C GLN A 22 10.19 15.86 3.89
N LEU A 23 9.43 15.86 4.96
CA LEU A 23 9.84 16.41 6.26
C LEU A 23 10.23 15.36 7.33
N THR A 24 10.14 14.07 7.05
CA THR A 24 10.44 13.09 8.08
C THR A 24 11.81 12.45 7.90
N ARG A 25 12.80 12.97 8.60
CA ARG A 25 14.15 12.40 8.78
C ARG A 25 14.16 11.14 9.66
N THR A 26 13.10 10.42 9.81
CA THR A 26 13.11 9.25 10.69
C THR A 26 13.37 8.00 9.91
N ALA A 27 14.60 7.53 10.03
CA ALA A 27 15.01 6.17 9.72
C ALA A 27 14.26 5.19 10.64
N GLY A 28 13.09 4.80 10.23
CA GLY A 28 12.48 3.59 10.75
C GLY A 28 12.35 2.65 9.58
N ASN A 29 12.63 1.37 9.76
CA ASN A 29 12.39 0.36 8.75
C ASN A 29 10.92 0.42 8.37
N ALA A 30 10.62 1.13 7.28
CA ALA A 30 9.30 1.03 6.71
C ALA A 30 9.16 -0.39 6.19
N ILE A 31 8.08 -1.06 6.57
CA ILE A 31 7.73 -2.35 6.00
C ILE A 31 7.44 -2.09 4.53
N LYS A 32 8.37 -2.44 3.65
CA LYS A 32 8.34 -2.08 2.23
C LYS A 32 8.22 -3.30 1.33
N GLN A 33 8.35 -4.48 1.90
CA GLN A 33 8.42 -5.70 1.12
C GLN A 33 7.04 -6.14 0.68
N ILE A 34 6.96 -6.58 -0.57
CA ILE A 34 5.84 -7.34 -1.09
C ILE A 34 6.25 -8.81 -0.97
N GLU A 35 5.64 -9.51 -0.03
CA GLU A 35 5.95 -10.91 0.27
C GLU A 35 4.91 -11.86 -0.32
N GLU A 36 3.71 -11.36 -0.52
CA GLU A 36 2.57 -12.11 -1.01
C GLU A 36 1.76 -11.27 -1.98
N LEU A 37 1.28 -11.88 -3.06
CA LEU A 37 0.48 -11.21 -4.08
C LEU A 37 -0.71 -12.06 -4.53
N HIS A 38 -1.86 -11.39 -4.64
CA HIS A 38 -3.07 -11.94 -5.24
C HIS A 38 -3.61 -10.98 -6.29
N VAL A 39 -4.03 -11.50 -7.42
CA VAL A 39 -4.75 -10.75 -8.45
C VAL A 39 -6.20 -11.19 -8.43
N VAL A 40 -7.11 -10.22 -8.32
CA VAL A 40 -8.55 -10.47 -8.36
C VAL A 40 -9.11 -9.83 -9.64
N VAL A 41 -9.82 -10.61 -10.41
CA VAL A 41 -10.33 -10.18 -11.72
C VAL A 41 -11.84 -10.25 -11.70
N TYR A 42 -12.48 -9.16 -12.10
CA TYR A 42 -13.94 -9.08 -12.28
C TYR A 42 -14.27 -8.81 -13.74
N LYS A 43 -15.37 -9.39 -14.21
CA LYS A 43 -15.95 -9.10 -15.52
C LYS A 43 -16.57 -7.70 -15.54
N GLU A 44 -16.94 -7.24 -16.74
CA GLU A 44 -17.63 -5.96 -16.95
C GLU A 44 -18.90 -5.81 -16.10
N ASP A 45 -19.62 -6.90 -15.89
CA ASP A 45 -20.84 -6.95 -15.07
C ASP A 45 -20.60 -6.98 -13.55
N GLY A 46 -19.34 -6.95 -13.13
CA GLY A 46 -18.92 -6.98 -11.72
C GLY A 46 -18.88 -8.36 -11.08
N THR A 47 -19.15 -9.42 -11.83
CA THR A 47 -19.03 -10.79 -11.33
C THR A 47 -17.57 -11.22 -11.26
N LEU A 48 -17.23 -12.01 -10.25
CA LEU A 48 -15.87 -12.56 -10.09
C LEU A 48 -15.52 -13.43 -11.30
N PHE A 49 -14.41 -13.12 -11.95
CA PHE A 49 -13.83 -13.95 -13.00
C PHE A 49 -12.82 -14.94 -12.39
N GLY A 50 -11.99 -14.47 -11.45
CA GLY A 50 -11.06 -15.33 -10.74
C GLY A 50 -10.23 -14.62 -9.68
N LEU A 51 -9.76 -15.43 -8.72
CA LEU A 51 -8.79 -15.09 -7.70
C LEU A 51 -7.50 -15.87 -7.97
N TYR A 52 -6.41 -15.18 -8.22
CA TYR A 52 -5.14 -15.75 -8.66
C TYR A 52 -4.05 -15.49 -7.61
N PRO A 53 -3.67 -16.49 -6.81
CA PRO A 53 -2.47 -16.39 -5.97
C PRO A 53 -1.21 -16.40 -6.87
N ILE A 54 -0.31 -15.46 -6.64
CA ILE A 54 0.92 -15.34 -7.41
C ILE A 54 2.07 -15.91 -6.60
N SER A 55 2.46 -17.13 -6.93
CA SER A 55 3.50 -17.86 -6.23
C SER A 55 4.93 -17.48 -6.62
N THR A 56 5.10 -16.85 -7.77
CA THR A 56 6.41 -16.48 -8.29
C THR A 56 6.39 -15.08 -8.88
N PHE A 57 7.14 -14.17 -8.29
CA PHE A 57 7.35 -12.82 -8.78
C PHE A 57 8.77 -12.36 -8.44
N LYS A 58 9.27 -11.41 -9.23
CA LYS A 58 10.54 -10.75 -8.96
C LYS A 58 10.27 -9.46 -8.23
N THR A 59 10.99 -9.22 -7.15
CA THR A 59 11.00 -7.93 -6.47
C THR A 59 12.31 -7.22 -6.77
N ASP A 60 12.22 -5.94 -7.13
CA ASP A 60 13.39 -5.10 -7.09
C ASP A 60 13.67 -4.79 -5.62
N GLU A 61 14.78 -5.25 -5.11
CA GLU A 61 15.24 -4.88 -3.78
C GLU A 61 15.43 -3.35 -3.76
N PRO A 62 14.86 -2.64 -2.78
CA PRO A 62 15.17 -1.23 -2.63
C PRO A 62 16.66 -1.11 -2.39
N THR A 63 17.38 -0.47 -3.32
CA THR A 63 18.78 -0.16 -3.11
C THR A 63 18.92 0.60 -1.80
N SER A 64 19.62 0.01 -0.85
CA SER A 64 19.79 0.60 0.47
C SER A 64 20.42 1.98 0.30
N PRO A 65 19.82 3.06 0.78
CA PRO A 65 20.42 4.38 0.64
C PRO A 65 21.74 4.35 1.40
N THR A 66 22.79 4.74 0.74
CA THR A 66 24.14 4.75 1.29
C THR A 66 24.28 5.68 2.51
N ASN A 67 23.40 6.65 2.66
CA ASN A 67 23.28 7.46 3.86
C ASN A 67 21.95 8.23 3.89
N PRO A 68 20.98 7.85 4.74
CA PRO A 68 19.69 8.54 4.83
C PRO A 68 19.80 9.98 5.34
N ASN A 69 20.95 10.37 5.92
CA ASN A 69 21.15 11.71 6.46
C ASN A 69 21.68 12.71 5.45
N THR A 70 22.20 12.27 4.31
CA THR A 70 22.84 13.14 3.31
C THR A 70 21.99 13.44 2.09
N ASP A 71 20.96 12.65 1.81
CA ASP A 71 20.12 12.83 0.63
C ASP A 71 18.70 12.33 0.85
N PRO A 72 17.79 13.19 1.38
CA PRO A 72 16.41 12.81 1.64
C PRO A 72 15.61 12.52 0.36
N GLU A 73 15.99 13.05 -0.80
CA GLU A 73 15.31 12.77 -2.07
C GLU A 73 15.66 11.37 -2.57
N LYS A 74 16.91 10.97 -2.49
CA LYS A 74 17.35 9.61 -2.81
C LYS A 74 16.78 8.58 -1.85
N PHE A 75 16.56 8.96 -0.59
CA PHE A 75 15.87 8.08 0.36
C PHE A 75 14.42 7.81 -0.05
N ALA A 76 13.71 8.81 -0.55
CA ALA A 76 12.35 8.64 -1.05
C ALA A 76 12.29 7.75 -2.30
N GLU A 77 13.23 7.92 -3.23
CA GLU A 77 13.34 7.08 -4.44
C GLU A 77 13.73 5.64 -4.12
N SER A 78 14.69 5.41 -3.22
CA SER A 78 15.11 4.08 -2.79
C SER A 78 14.07 3.30 -2.00
N SER A 79 12.95 3.93 -1.68
CA SER A 79 11.86 3.33 -0.93
C SER A 79 10.78 2.68 -1.80
N THR A 80 10.91 2.76 -3.11
CA THR A 80 10.00 2.11 -4.04
C THR A 80 10.24 0.60 -4.05
N CYS A 81 9.18 -0.18 -3.88
CA CYS A 81 9.19 -1.61 -4.07
C CYS A 81 8.36 -1.95 -5.31
N ARG A 82 8.94 -2.71 -6.22
CA ARG A 82 8.26 -3.17 -7.42
C ARG A 82 8.27 -4.69 -7.47
N ALA A 83 7.11 -5.27 -7.75
CA ALA A 83 6.99 -6.68 -8.08
C ALA A 83 6.59 -6.84 -9.55
N THR A 84 7.23 -7.77 -10.26
CA THR A 84 6.90 -8.06 -11.66
C THR A 84 6.71 -9.55 -11.83
N PHE A 85 5.63 -9.92 -12.50
CA PHE A 85 5.27 -11.33 -12.76
C PHE A 85 4.46 -11.47 -14.05
N THR A 86 4.33 -12.69 -14.51
CA THR A 86 3.42 -13.06 -15.62
C THR A 86 2.38 -13.99 -15.07
N MET A 87 1.11 -13.76 -15.41
CA MET A 87 0.04 -14.69 -15.04
C MET A 87 0.26 -16.04 -15.73
N ASN A 88 0.09 -17.12 -14.97
CA ASN A 88 0.25 -18.48 -15.51
C ASN A 88 -0.85 -18.80 -16.50
N ASP A 89 -2.08 -18.42 -16.19
CA ASP A 89 -3.24 -18.67 -17.02
C ASP A 89 -3.52 -17.49 -17.95
N PRO A 90 -3.70 -17.72 -19.24
CA PRO A 90 -4.10 -16.68 -20.16
C PRO A 90 -5.52 -16.19 -19.85
N ILE A 91 -5.75 -14.91 -19.95
CA ILE A 91 -7.07 -14.31 -19.77
C ILE A 91 -7.76 -14.21 -21.13
N PRO A 92 -8.96 -14.75 -21.31
CA PRO A 92 -9.74 -14.59 -22.54
C PRO A 92 -9.90 -13.13 -22.93
N PHE A 93 -10.00 -12.86 -24.21
CA PHE A 93 -10.30 -11.52 -24.68
C PHE A 93 -11.65 -11.05 -24.13
N GLY A 94 -11.71 -9.83 -23.65
CA GLY A 94 -12.88 -9.31 -22.97
C GLY A 94 -12.60 -8.01 -22.28
N LYS A 95 -13.55 -7.59 -21.47
CA LYS A 95 -13.43 -6.40 -20.63
C LYS A 95 -13.45 -6.82 -19.17
N TYR A 96 -12.48 -6.34 -18.41
CA TYR A 96 -12.27 -6.74 -17.02
C TYR A 96 -11.78 -5.58 -16.17
N ARG A 97 -12.04 -5.67 -14.86
CA ARG A 97 -11.35 -4.88 -13.83
C ARG A 97 -10.40 -5.79 -13.09
N PHE A 98 -9.17 -5.34 -12.97
CA PHE A 98 -8.10 -6.08 -12.31
C PHE A 98 -7.70 -5.35 -11.03
N TYR A 99 -7.71 -6.09 -9.93
CA TYR A 99 -7.26 -5.63 -8.63
C TYR A 99 -6.04 -6.42 -8.18
N VAL A 100 -5.26 -5.81 -7.29
CA VAL A 100 -4.13 -6.46 -6.63
C VAL A 100 -4.23 -6.28 -5.13
N VAL A 101 -4.00 -7.37 -4.43
CA VAL A 101 -3.85 -7.42 -2.97
C VAL A 101 -2.47 -7.93 -2.66
N ALA A 102 -1.70 -7.17 -1.89
CA ALA A 102 -0.37 -7.56 -1.45
C ALA A 102 -0.34 -7.71 0.08
N ASN A 103 0.41 -8.70 0.55
CA ASN A 103 0.60 -9.02 1.97
C ASN A 103 -0.72 -9.28 2.73
N TYR A 104 -1.68 -9.83 2.06
CA TYR A 104 -2.94 -10.31 2.61
C TYR A 104 -3.49 -11.40 1.69
N THR A 105 -3.95 -12.50 2.27
CA THR A 105 -4.56 -13.62 1.54
C THR A 105 -6.08 -13.51 1.60
N PRO A 106 -6.75 -12.97 0.56
CA PRO A 106 -8.20 -12.97 0.52
C PRO A 106 -8.74 -14.37 0.27
N THR A 107 -9.86 -14.69 0.89
CA THR A 107 -10.60 -15.92 0.58
C THR A 107 -11.59 -15.69 -0.56
N GLU A 108 -12.01 -16.76 -1.21
CA GLU A 108 -12.94 -16.67 -2.33
C GLU A 108 -14.27 -16.03 -1.92
N ASP A 109 -14.75 -16.31 -0.70
CA ASP A 109 -15.97 -15.73 -0.14
C ASP A 109 -15.87 -14.22 0.09
N GLN A 110 -14.67 -13.73 0.35
CA GLN A 110 -14.40 -12.30 0.57
C GLN A 110 -14.32 -11.48 -0.72
N VAL A 111 -14.28 -12.13 -1.88
CA VAL A 111 -14.05 -11.46 -3.16
C VAL A 111 -15.15 -11.72 -4.19
N GLN A 112 -16.32 -12.16 -3.76
CA GLN A 112 -17.44 -12.49 -4.67
C GLN A 112 -17.90 -11.30 -5.51
N SER A 113 -17.75 -10.08 -5.00
CA SER A 113 -17.96 -8.84 -5.73
C SER A 113 -16.84 -7.83 -5.46
N GLU A 114 -16.72 -6.84 -6.34
CA GLU A 114 -15.78 -5.72 -6.14
C GLU A 114 -16.03 -4.99 -4.80
N ARG A 115 -17.29 -4.90 -4.39
CA ARG A 115 -17.68 -4.31 -3.12
C ARG A 115 -17.16 -5.13 -1.95
N ASP A 116 -17.31 -6.46 -2.00
CA ASP A 116 -16.85 -7.35 -0.93
C ASP A 116 -15.33 -7.25 -0.78
N LEU A 117 -14.59 -7.34 -1.89
CA LEU A 117 -13.14 -7.15 -1.90
C LEU A 117 -12.70 -5.83 -1.24
N ARG A 118 -13.34 -4.72 -1.62
CA ARG A 118 -12.96 -3.41 -1.08
C ARG A 118 -13.31 -3.26 0.40
N ASN A 119 -14.37 -3.92 0.85
CA ASN A 119 -14.88 -3.84 2.23
C ASN A 119 -14.29 -4.91 3.16
N ILE A 120 -13.27 -5.65 2.73
CA ILE A 120 -12.55 -6.55 3.64
C ILE A 120 -12.04 -5.74 4.82
N SER A 121 -12.49 -6.09 6.02
CA SER A 121 -12.09 -5.43 7.25
C SER A 121 -10.75 -5.97 7.75
N LEU A 122 -9.80 -5.10 7.95
CA LEU A 122 -8.49 -5.39 8.49
C LEU A 122 -8.43 -4.91 9.94
N THR A 123 -8.16 -5.82 10.86
CA THR A 123 -7.97 -5.50 12.27
C THR A 123 -6.51 -5.23 12.55
N TRP A 124 -6.23 -4.18 13.33
CA TRP A 124 -4.88 -3.85 13.74
C TRP A 124 -4.26 -4.96 14.61
N ASN A 125 -3.09 -5.44 14.20
CA ASN A 125 -2.32 -6.39 14.99
C ASN A 125 -1.30 -5.65 15.87
N ALA A 126 -1.64 -5.48 17.15
CA ALA A 126 -0.78 -4.80 18.12
C ALA A 126 0.41 -5.66 18.56
N SER A 127 0.29 -6.98 18.52
CA SER A 127 1.35 -7.91 18.94
C SER A 127 2.46 -8.07 17.90
N ASP A 128 2.15 -7.82 16.64
CA ASP A 128 3.10 -7.90 15.53
C ASP A 128 2.80 -6.80 14.51
N VAL A 129 3.41 -5.65 14.71
CA VAL A 129 3.20 -4.47 13.88
C VAL A 129 3.58 -4.71 12.41
N ALA A 130 4.50 -5.64 12.15
CA ALA A 130 4.91 -6.00 10.80
C ALA A 130 3.78 -6.62 9.97
N LYS A 131 2.82 -7.26 10.62
CA LYS A 131 1.64 -7.84 9.97
C LYS A 131 0.61 -6.82 9.48
N ASN A 132 0.74 -5.55 9.84
CA ASN A 132 -0.13 -4.48 9.35
C ASN A 132 0.38 -3.89 8.02
N ASN A 133 0.80 -4.73 7.11
CA ASN A 133 1.43 -4.34 5.85
C ASN A 133 0.58 -4.62 4.61
N ALA A 134 -0.68 -4.97 4.77
CA ALA A 134 -1.61 -5.19 3.68
C ALA A 134 -1.67 -3.98 2.73
N MET A 135 -1.64 -4.25 1.43
CA MET A 135 -1.67 -3.23 0.39
C MET A 135 -2.74 -3.58 -0.64
N PHE A 136 -3.32 -2.55 -1.22
CA PHE A 136 -4.39 -2.68 -2.20
C PHE A 136 -4.20 -1.71 -3.36
N GLY A 137 -4.54 -2.16 -4.55
CA GLY A 137 -4.51 -1.35 -5.75
C GLY A 137 -5.31 -1.97 -6.89
N TYR A 138 -5.27 -1.30 -8.02
CA TYR A 138 -5.87 -1.79 -9.25
C TYR A 138 -4.93 -1.57 -10.44
N PHE A 139 -5.13 -2.35 -11.47
CA PHE A 139 -4.31 -2.27 -12.68
C PHE A 139 -4.86 -1.30 -13.71
N THR A 140 -3.93 -0.70 -14.44
CA THR A 140 -4.14 0.15 -15.60
C THR A 140 -3.25 -0.30 -16.76
N THR A 141 -3.48 0.22 -17.94
CA THR A 141 -2.62 -0.03 -19.13
C THR A 141 -1.41 0.89 -19.20
N THR A 142 -1.32 1.90 -18.33
CA THR A 142 -0.24 2.88 -18.31
C THR A 142 0.57 2.75 -17.02
N ALA A 143 1.89 2.96 -17.10
CA ALA A 143 2.80 2.93 -15.96
C ALA A 143 2.89 4.27 -15.22
N GLU A 144 2.00 5.22 -15.51
CA GLU A 144 2.00 6.54 -14.89
C GLU A 144 1.67 6.47 -13.41
N VAL A 145 2.39 7.27 -12.62
CA VAL A 145 2.09 7.43 -11.19
C VAL A 145 0.71 8.07 -11.04
N PRO A 146 -0.24 7.40 -10.40
CA PRO A 146 -1.55 7.99 -10.23
C PRO A 146 -1.51 9.15 -9.25
N THR A 147 -2.40 10.10 -9.42
CA THR A 147 -2.64 11.13 -8.41
C THR A 147 -3.20 10.51 -7.12
N VAL A 148 -3.09 11.24 -6.01
CA VAL A 148 -3.60 10.79 -4.70
C VAL A 148 -5.08 10.41 -4.80
N ASP A 149 -5.88 11.19 -5.53
CA ASP A 149 -7.31 10.94 -5.70
C ASP A 149 -7.62 9.61 -6.41
N LYS A 150 -6.77 9.17 -7.33
CA LYS A 150 -6.90 7.88 -8.00
C LYS A 150 -6.52 6.69 -7.11
N LEU A 151 -5.83 6.93 -6.01
CA LEU A 151 -5.47 5.91 -5.01
C LEU A 151 -6.47 5.84 -3.85
N ARG A 152 -7.45 6.73 -3.81
CA ARG A 152 -8.48 6.73 -2.76
C ARG A 152 -9.39 5.52 -2.87
N GLY A 153 -9.98 5.13 -1.75
CA GLY A 153 -10.85 3.96 -1.70
C GLY A 153 -12.16 4.08 -2.48
N ASP A 154 -12.55 5.31 -2.84
CA ASP A 154 -13.71 5.65 -3.67
C ASP A 154 -13.36 5.86 -5.15
N ALA A 155 -12.09 5.73 -5.52
CA ALA A 155 -11.67 5.91 -6.90
C ALA A 155 -12.34 4.89 -7.84
N GLU A 156 -12.76 5.37 -9.01
CA GLU A 156 -13.28 4.51 -10.07
C GLU A 156 -12.15 3.66 -10.68
N VAL A 157 -12.37 2.36 -10.73
CA VAL A 157 -11.42 1.43 -11.32
C VAL A 157 -11.74 1.26 -12.81
N PRO A 158 -10.74 1.46 -13.69
CA PRO A 158 -10.97 1.42 -15.12
C PRO A 158 -11.34 0.00 -15.59
N LEU A 159 -12.30 -0.07 -16.51
CA LEU A 159 -12.60 -1.27 -17.24
C LEU A 159 -11.57 -1.43 -18.36
N LEU A 160 -10.74 -2.47 -18.27
CA LEU A 160 -9.66 -2.72 -19.21
C LEU A 160 -10.13 -3.64 -20.34
N THR A 161 -9.84 -3.27 -21.57
CA THR A 161 -10.10 -4.13 -22.74
C THR A 161 -8.89 -5.00 -23.03
N ILE A 162 -9.04 -6.30 -22.86
CA ILE A 162 -8.04 -7.31 -23.17
C ILE A 162 -8.32 -7.85 -24.56
N ASN A 163 -7.50 -7.47 -25.54
CA ASN A 163 -7.73 -7.78 -26.96
C ASN A 163 -6.45 -8.10 -27.76
N LYS A 164 -5.32 -8.29 -27.07
CA LYS A 164 -4.04 -8.63 -27.70
C LYS A 164 -3.45 -9.86 -27.03
N ALA A 165 -2.76 -10.69 -27.80
CA ALA A 165 -2.14 -11.93 -27.32
C ALA A 165 -1.12 -11.73 -26.17
N LYS A 166 -0.53 -10.54 -26.08
CA LYS A 166 0.37 -10.15 -24.98
C LYS A 166 0.05 -8.71 -24.58
N MET A 167 -0.11 -8.48 -23.30
CA MET A 167 -0.33 -7.13 -22.75
C MET A 167 0.43 -6.98 -21.44
N SER A 168 0.78 -5.73 -21.12
CA SER A 168 1.35 -5.35 -19.83
C SER A 168 0.35 -4.48 -19.07
N LEU A 169 0.17 -4.78 -17.80
CA LEU A 169 -0.66 -4.01 -16.89
C LEU A 169 0.19 -3.53 -15.70
N TYR A 170 -0.16 -2.39 -15.17
CA TYR A 170 0.58 -1.71 -14.12
C TYR A 170 -0.36 -1.33 -12.99
N ALA A 171 0.05 -1.60 -11.77
CA ALA A 171 -0.71 -1.22 -10.58
C ALA A 171 0.17 -0.43 -9.62
N TRP A 172 -0.43 0.57 -9.00
CA TRP A 172 0.09 1.22 -7.83
C TRP A 172 -0.71 0.75 -6.63
N VAL A 173 -0.02 0.28 -5.60
CA VAL A 173 -0.67 -0.15 -4.37
C VAL A 173 -0.47 0.87 -3.27
N ARG A 174 -1.50 1.06 -2.48
CA ARG A 174 -1.47 1.82 -1.24
C ARG A 174 -1.49 0.87 -0.05
N ARG A 175 -0.82 1.25 1.01
CA ARG A 175 -0.87 0.51 2.26
C ARG A 175 -2.16 0.83 3.02
N ALA A 176 -2.76 -0.19 3.65
CA ALA A 176 -3.92 -0.01 4.51
C ALA A 176 -3.58 0.71 5.82
N ALA A 177 -2.35 0.56 6.32
CA ALA A 177 -1.88 1.23 7.52
C ALA A 177 -0.92 2.38 7.20
N SER A 178 -0.93 3.42 8.03
CA SER A 178 -0.03 4.56 7.96
C SER A 178 0.85 4.63 9.20
N LYS A 179 2.10 5.05 9.02
CA LYS A 179 3.02 5.35 10.13
C LYS A 179 3.08 6.85 10.32
N VAL A 180 2.76 7.31 11.52
CA VAL A 180 2.94 8.71 11.94
C VAL A 180 4.19 8.79 12.80
N THR A 181 5.10 9.70 12.43
CA THR A 181 6.29 9.99 13.23
C THR A 181 6.25 11.44 13.64
N VAL A 182 6.36 11.69 14.93
CA VAL A 182 6.47 13.03 15.49
C VAL A 182 7.91 13.24 15.92
N ALA A 183 8.58 14.22 15.33
CA ALA A 183 9.96 14.56 15.63
C ALA A 183 10.05 16.02 16.10
N PHE A 184 10.92 16.26 17.09
CA PHE A 184 11.21 17.59 17.58
C PHE A 184 12.69 17.88 17.36
N ASP A 185 12.98 19.03 16.78
CA ASP A 185 14.32 19.51 16.54
C ASP A 185 14.61 20.70 17.49
N GLY A 186 15.53 20.49 18.42
CA GLY A 186 15.97 21.50 19.37
C GLY A 186 17.26 22.23 18.97
N THR A 187 17.79 22.00 17.77
CA THR A 187 19.09 22.55 17.34
C THR A 187 19.13 24.08 17.28
N ASN A 188 17.99 24.75 17.16
CA ASN A 188 17.87 26.20 17.13
C ASN A 188 17.46 26.82 18.49
N LEU A 189 17.44 26.03 19.55
CA LEU A 189 17.19 26.56 20.88
C LEU A 189 18.44 27.25 21.43
N TYR A 190 18.23 28.35 22.17
CA TYR A 190 19.33 28.99 22.88
C TYR A 190 19.93 28.06 23.91
N GLU A 191 21.23 28.20 24.19
CA GLU A 191 21.89 27.49 25.28
C GLU A 191 21.10 27.67 26.57
N ASN A 192 20.91 26.58 27.30
CA ASN A 192 20.13 26.52 28.55
C ASN A 192 18.59 26.50 28.41
N ILE A 193 18.03 26.37 27.19
CA ILE A 193 16.62 26.09 27.02
C ILE A 193 16.43 24.60 26.71
N TYR A 194 15.64 23.94 27.56
CA TYR A 194 15.32 22.54 27.43
C TYR A 194 13.81 22.40 27.21
N ILE A 195 13.42 21.64 26.21
CA ILE A 195 12.01 21.29 25.96
C ILE A 195 11.82 19.83 26.37
N TYR A 196 10.95 19.60 27.33
CA TYR A 196 10.53 18.26 27.73
C TYR A 196 9.18 17.95 27.14
N ILE A 197 9.12 16.94 26.26
CA ILE A 197 7.87 16.45 25.73
C ILE A 197 7.35 15.40 26.70
N HIS A 198 6.29 15.73 27.39
CA HIS A 198 5.72 14.85 28.41
C HIS A 198 4.80 13.80 27.79
N THR A 199 4.04 14.17 26.78
CA THR A 199 3.07 13.25 26.16
C THR A 199 2.85 13.61 24.70
N VAL A 200 2.82 12.61 23.84
CA VAL A 200 2.33 12.70 22.46
C VAL A 200 1.12 11.76 22.37
N GLN A 201 -0.02 12.30 22.01
CA GLN A 201 -1.25 11.53 21.89
C GLN A 201 -1.82 11.67 20.48
N ILE A 202 -2.10 10.55 19.84
CA ILE A 202 -2.86 10.48 18.59
C ILE A 202 -4.26 10.02 18.97
N LYS A 203 -5.27 10.80 18.56
CA LYS A 203 -6.68 10.52 18.85
C LYS A 203 -7.38 10.05 17.58
N ASP A 204 -8.54 9.44 17.78
CA ASP A 204 -9.45 9.05 16.71
C ASP A 204 -8.82 8.06 15.71
N ILE A 205 -8.11 7.06 16.24
CA ILE A 205 -7.52 5.99 15.45
C ILE A 205 -8.53 4.84 15.40
N PRO A 206 -9.04 4.46 14.22
CA PRO A 206 -9.95 3.34 14.11
C PRO A 206 -9.24 2.00 14.42
N THR A 207 -9.93 1.08 15.09
CA THR A 207 -9.43 -0.27 15.37
C THR A 207 -9.37 -1.14 14.12
N ASN A 208 -10.21 -0.85 13.14
CA ASN A 208 -10.30 -1.55 11.88
C ASN A 208 -10.14 -0.57 10.72
N CYS A 209 -9.64 -1.05 9.60
CA CYS A 209 -9.67 -0.33 8.34
C CYS A 209 -10.15 -1.23 7.22
N LEU A 210 -10.72 -0.63 6.18
CA LEU A 210 -11.12 -1.35 4.99
C LEU A 210 -9.94 -1.48 4.03
N LEU A 211 -9.78 -2.66 3.42
CA LEU A 211 -8.67 -2.96 2.53
C LEU A 211 -8.64 -1.99 1.33
N GLY A 212 -9.74 -1.81 0.66
CA GLY A 212 -9.84 -1.05 -0.57
C GLY A 212 -10.84 0.10 -0.56
N ALA A 213 -11.83 0.12 0.33
CA ALA A 213 -12.80 1.20 0.44
C ALA A 213 -12.27 2.37 1.26
N ALA A 214 -12.95 3.51 1.17
CA ALA A 214 -12.67 4.64 2.03
C ALA A 214 -13.06 4.31 3.47
N ASN A 215 -12.18 4.64 4.40
CA ASN A 215 -12.51 4.58 5.81
C ASN A 215 -13.29 5.84 6.19
N THR A 216 -14.51 5.66 6.64
CA THR A 216 -15.32 6.69 7.28
C THR A 216 -15.65 6.22 8.69
N PRO A 217 -14.68 6.29 9.64
CA PRO A 217 -14.98 5.88 11.00
C PRO A 217 -16.12 6.72 11.52
N ASP A 218 -17.19 6.06 11.98
CA ASP A 218 -18.26 6.75 12.69
C ASP A 218 -17.69 7.22 14.03
N ALA A 219 -17.98 8.46 14.43
CA ALA A 219 -17.40 9.07 15.62
C ALA A 219 -17.71 8.31 16.94
N ALA A 220 -18.63 7.35 16.88
CA ALA A 220 -19.04 6.50 18.00
C ALA A 220 -18.32 5.15 18.03
N ASP A 221 -17.67 4.72 16.94
CA ASP A 221 -17.21 3.37 16.80
C ASP A 221 -15.67 3.29 16.84
N GLU A 222 -15.15 2.54 17.83
CA GLU A 222 -13.92 1.77 17.67
C GLU A 222 -12.63 2.58 17.58
N LEU A 223 -12.43 3.47 18.53
CA LEU A 223 -11.18 4.19 18.64
C LEU A 223 -10.18 3.38 19.49
N ILE A 224 -8.98 3.18 18.96
CA ILE A 224 -7.88 2.66 19.78
C ILE A 224 -7.47 3.76 20.75
N ALA A 225 -7.64 3.51 22.05
CA ALA A 225 -7.22 4.44 23.09
C ALA A 225 -5.70 4.52 23.21
N ASP A 226 -5.00 3.44 22.87
CA ASP A 226 -3.59 3.25 23.16
C ASP A 226 -2.81 2.96 21.87
N GLY A 227 -2.05 3.95 21.43
CA GLY A 227 -0.99 3.75 20.44
C GLY A 227 0.33 3.40 21.14
N GLU A 228 1.13 2.55 20.53
CA GLU A 228 2.49 2.32 20.99
C GLU A 228 3.34 3.57 20.72
N VAL A 229 3.87 4.16 21.77
CA VAL A 229 4.82 5.26 21.66
C VAL A 229 6.24 4.69 21.66
N ILE A 230 6.89 4.70 20.50
CA ILE A 230 8.29 4.29 20.39
C ILE A 230 9.16 5.51 20.60
N TYR A 231 9.92 5.52 21.68
CA TYR A 231 10.89 6.57 21.96
C TYR A 231 12.23 6.25 21.29
N HIS A 232 12.65 7.10 20.36
CA HIS A 232 14.02 7.06 19.85
C HIS A 232 14.81 8.23 20.47
N ARG A 233 15.87 7.89 21.16
CA ARG A 233 16.79 8.89 21.69
C ARG A 233 17.72 9.35 20.57
N ALA A 234 17.79 10.65 20.31
CA ALA A 234 18.74 11.20 19.38
C ALA A 234 20.18 10.92 19.86
N LYS A 235 21.03 10.44 18.95
CA LYS A 235 22.45 10.21 19.21
C LYS A 235 23.10 11.57 19.50
N GLY A 236 23.57 11.78 20.72
CA GLY A 236 24.23 13.03 21.15
C GLY A 236 23.59 13.73 22.35
N SER A 237 22.40 13.31 22.79
CA SER A 237 21.83 13.81 24.05
C SER A 237 22.60 13.24 25.23
N THR A 238 23.44 14.05 25.84
CA THR A 238 24.02 13.75 27.15
C THR A 238 22.92 13.69 28.20
N THR A 239 22.89 12.57 28.89
CA THR A 239 22.05 12.33 30.07
C THR A 239 22.28 13.38 31.14
N GLN A 240 21.25 13.96 31.66
CA GLN A 240 21.14 14.17 33.11
C GLN A 240 19.87 13.48 33.58
#